data_1b1aa7e563d2d84ecbcf24b882554662
#
_entry.id   1b1aa7e563d2d84ecbcf24b882554662
#
_cell.length_a   1.000
_cell.length_b   1.000
_cell.length_c   1.000
_cell.angle_alpha   90.00
_cell.angle_beta   90.00
_cell.angle_gamma   90.00
#
_symmetry.space_group_name_H-M   'P 1'
#
loop_
_entity.id
_entity.type
_entity.pdbx_description
1 polymer ?
#
loop_
_entity_poly.entity_id
_entity_poly.type
_entity_poly.pdbx_seq_one_letter_code
_entity_poly.pdbx_strand_id
1 'polypeptide(L)'
;MLDGEEETRSLISKSQERLLKFAQFNKDMKTENHVFQLCTLLCGITSWLSFAQVAQSSEGARMNIVYEIGELFELGIQLFYLLILLGLLGIGTFFVIRQVLVRRELDLSAKELQEQVRSGDATATEYFELGAVMLRRKFYPAAVKYLQQAIEKWDRDDQDLAQVYNALGVSYVRENKLDKGIAQFEKAVKLQPGYVTAWNNLGDAYEKKKDLRSALKAFEEVLLFDPNNKVARPRRDALRDRVKLYKGVPLKSEER
;
A
#
# COMPACT_ATOMS: atom_id res chain seq x y z
N MET A 1 -9.17 -10.79 -40.81
CA MET A 1 -8.73 -11.50 -39.59
C MET A 1 -7.37 -11.05 -39.07
N LEU A 2 -6.63 -10.18 -39.76
CA LEU A 2 -5.31 -9.66 -39.34
C LEU A 2 -5.38 -8.34 -38.59
N ASP A 3 -6.49 -7.59 -38.67
CA ASP A 3 -6.59 -6.27 -38.03
C ASP A 3 -6.86 -6.33 -36.52
N GLY A 4 -7.49 -7.41 -36.03
CA GLY A 4 -7.79 -7.58 -34.58
C GLY A 4 -6.58 -7.93 -33.71
N GLU A 5 -5.55 -8.56 -34.29
CA GLU A 5 -4.33 -8.90 -33.54
C GLU A 5 -3.36 -7.71 -33.35
N GLU A 6 -3.37 -6.78 -34.30
CA GLU A 6 -2.54 -5.56 -34.19
C GLU A 6 -3.11 -4.58 -33.17
N GLU A 7 -4.43 -4.46 -33.10
CA GLU A 7 -5.14 -3.60 -32.14
C GLU A 7 -4.99 -4.12 -30.71
N THR A 8 -5.08 -5.44 -30.50
CA THR A 8 -4.86 -6.07 -29.19
C THR A 8 -3.40 -5.96 -28.73
N ARG A 9 -2.42 -6.10 -29.63
CA ARG A 9 -1.00 -5.86 -29.31
C ARG A 9 -0.73 -4.40 -28.94
N SER A 10 -1.39 -3.45 -29.59
CA SER A 10 -1.29 -2.01 -29.29
C SER A 10 -1.86 -1.70 -27.91
N LEU A 11 -2.98 -2.30 -27.53
CA LEU A 11 -3.61 -2.10 -26.22
C LEU A 11 -2.79 -2.73 -25.07
N ILE A 12 -2.24 -3.93 -25.31
CA ILE A 12 -1.34 -4.59 -24.34
C ILE A 12 -0.04 -3.79 -24.16
N SER A 13 0.54 -3.28 -25.24
CA SER A 13 1.72 -2.41 -25.20
C SER A 13 1.46 -1.12 -24.41
N LYS A 14 0.31 -0.46 -24.62
CA LYS A 14 -0.10 0.74 -23.88
C LYS A 14 -0.33 0.47 -22.39
N SER A 15 -0.90 -0.67 -22.03
CA SER A 15 -1.12 -1.03 -20.62
C SER A 15 0.18 -1.38 -19.92
N GLN A 16 1.10 -2.08 -20.59
CA GLN A 16 2.44 -2.35 -20.06
C GLN A 16 3.27 -1.09 -19.91
N GLU A 17 3.17 -0.15 -20.85
CA GLU A 17 3.85 1.14 -20.77
C GLU A 17 3.34 1.99 -19.60
N ARG A 18 2.03 1.98 -19.33
CA ARG A 18 1.43 2.63 -18.15
C ARG A 18 1.91 2.00 -16.84
N LEU A 19 2.02 0.68 -16.76
CA LEU A 19 2.54 -0.03 -15.59
C LEU A 19 4.03 0.24 -15.36
N LEU A 20 4.83 0.30 -16.43
CA LEU A 20 6.24 0.67 -16.35
C LEU A 20 6.43 2.12 -15.92
N LYS A 21 5.66 3.07 -16.45
CA LYS A 21 5.66 4.47 -16.01
C LYS A 21 5.27 4.61 -14.54
N PHE A 22 4.31 3.83 -14.07
CA PHE A 22 3.90 3.83 -12.67
C PHE A 22 4.97 3.22 -11.73
N ALA A 23 5.66 2.16 -12.18
CA ALA A 23 6.77 1.56 -11.45
C ALA A 23 7.98 2.49 -11.39
N GLN A 24 8.28 3.17 -12.51
CA GLN A 24 9.35 4.17 -12.62
C GLN A 24 9.06 5.37 -11.71
N PHE A 25 7.85 5.93 -11.77
CA PHE A 25 7.40 7.03 -10.91
C PHE A 25 7.53 6.70 -9.41
N ASN A 26 7.21 5.45 -9.02
CA ASN A 26 7.33 5.01 -7.63
C ASN A 26 8.80 4.81 -7.19
N LYS A 27 9.69 4.54 -8.14
CA LYS A 27 11.14 4.42 -7.92
C LYS A 27 11.80 5.81 -7.80
N ASP A 28 11.38 6.74 -8.64
CA ASP A 28 11.89 8.13 -8.64
C ASP A 28 11.47 8.87 -7.36
N MET A 29 10.25 8.62 -6.85
CA MET A 29 9.79 9.15 -5.56
C MET A 29 10.58 8.64 -4.34
N LYS A 30 11.17 7.45 -4.43
CA LYS A 30 12.01 6.90 -3.34
C LYS A 30 13.38 7.55 -3.29
N THR A 31 13.91 7.95 -4.43
CA THR A 31 15.20 8.65 -4.54
C THR A 31 15.09 10.13 -4.17
N GLU A 32 13.97 10.81 -4.51
CA GLU A 32 13.75 12.21 -4.12
C GLU A 32 13.63 12.40 -2.60
N ASN A 33 13.05 11.44 -1.88
CA ASN A 33 12.95 11.51 -0.42
C ASN A 33 14.33 11.52 0.26
N HIS A 34 15.34 10.83 -0.29
CA HIS A 34 16.70 10.85 0.24
C HIS A 34 17.46 12.15 -0.07
N VAL A 35 17.22 12.73 -1.24
CA VAL A 35 17.83 14.02 -1.64
C VAL A 35 17.25 15.15 -0.78
N PHE A 36 15.94 15.15 -0.53
CA PHE A 36 15.28 16.15 0.31
C PHE A 36 15.73 16.08 1.78
N GLN A 37 15.94 14.88 2.34
CA GLN A 37 16.50 14.69 3.68
C GLN A 37 17.93 15.17 3.78
N LEU A 38 18.76 14.99 2.76
CA LEU A 38 20.13 15.48 2.71
C LEU A 38 20.20 17.01 2.60
N CYS A 39 19.34 17.63 1.79
CA CYS A 39 19.29 19.10 1.67
C CYS A 39 18.82 19.77 2.95
N THR A 40 17.84 19.20 3.65
CA THR A 40 17.36 19.77 4.94
C THR A 40 18.42 19.67 6.06
N LEU A 41 19.21 18.59 6.10
CA LEU A 41 20.33 18.43 7.02
C LEU A 41 21.49 19.38 6.71
N LEU A 42 21.82 19.57 5.45
CA LEU A 42 22.89 20.49 5.03
C LEU A 42 22.55 21.96 5.29
N CYS A 43 21.32 22.41 5.06
CA CYS A 43 20.87 23.76 5.39
C CYS A 43 20.84 24.02 6.90
N GLY A 44 20.52 23.03 7.71
CA GLY A 44 20.56 23.14 9.18
C GLY A 44 21.97 23.32 9.73
N ILE A 45 22.96 22.61 9.18
CA ILE A 45 24.37 22.65 9.64
C ILE A 45 25.05 23.96 9.23
N THR A 46 24.80 24.49 8.03
CA THR A 46 25.39 25.75 7.59
C THR A 46 24.86 26.97 8.36
N SER A 47 23.60 26.93 8.78
CA SER A 47 22.99 27.97 9.60
C SER A 47 23.61 28.03 11.02
N TRP A 48 23.97 26.87 11.57
CA TRP A 48 24.55 26.77 12.92
C TRP A 48 26.01 27.24 12.97
N LEU A 49 26.80 27.01 11.92
CA LEU A 49 28.21 27.41 11.83
C LEU A 49 28.38 28.93 11.64
N SER A 50 27.40 29.63 11.07
CA SER A 50 27.47 31.10 10.90
C SER A 50 27.28 31.88 12.21
N PHE A 51 26.67 31.29 13.23
CA PHE A 51 26.46 31.92 14.53
C PHE A 51 27.66 31.84 15.48
N ALA A 52 28.62 30.95 15.23
CA ALA A 52 29.75 30.73 16.13
C ALA A 52 30.92 31.74 15.95
N GLN A 53 30.87 32.60 14.93
CA GLN A 53 32.01 33.46 14.54
C GLN A 53 31.96 34.91 15.04
N VAL A 54 30.90 35.32 15.76
CA VAL A 54 30.73 36.73 16.20
C VAL A 54 31.15 37.00 17.66
N ALA A 55 31.70 36.02 18.36
CA ALA A 55 31.98 36.14 19.80
C ALA A 55 33.44 36.43 20.13
N GLN A 56 34.12 37.33 19.40
CA GLN A 56 35.45 37.82 19.81
C GLN A 56 35.70 39.27 19.42
N SER A 57 35.27 40.23 20.23
CA SER A 57 36.04 41.49 20.48
C SER A 57 35.36 42.41 21.49
N SER A 58 36.16 42.82 22.46
CA SER A 58 36.19 44.04 23.28
C SER A 58 35.39 44.16 24.58
N GLU A 59 36.17 44.33 25.64
CA GLU A 59 35.79 44.43 27.07
C GLU A 59 35.28 45.80 27.52
N GLY A 60 34.59 46.58 26.70
CA GLY A 60 34.17 47.94 27.07
C GLY A 60 32.67 48.23 27.11
N ALA A 61 31.82 47.31 26.66
CA ALA A 61 30.39 47.57 26.49
C ALA A 61 29.48 46.48 27.12
N ARG A 62 29.89 45.90 28.22
CA ARG A 62 29.32 44.63 28.74
C ARG A 62 27.87 44.69 29.20
N MET A 63 27.29 45.82 29.51
CA MET A 63 25.89 45.85 29.99
C MET A 63 24.84 45.97 28.85
N ASN A 64 25.10 46.69 27.78
CA ASN A 64 24.19 46.78 26.64
C ASN A 64 24.25 45.53 25.75
N ILE A 65 25.43 44.94 25.61
CA ILE A 65 25.64 43.74 24.79
C ILE A 65 24.87 42.51 25.33
N VAL A 66 24.75 42.36 26.64
CA VAL A 66 24.02 41.24 27.27
C VAL A 66 22.52 41.34 26.98
N TYR A 67 21.95 42.57 26.97
CA TYR A 67 20.54 42.77 26.60
C TYR A 67 20.29 42.55 25.09
N GLU A 68 21.15 43.04 24.22
CA GLU A 68 21.05 42.83 22.77
C GLU A 68 21.23 41.36 22.39
N ILE A 69 22.13 40.64 23.05
CA ILE A 69 22.30 39.19 22.86
C ILE A 69 21.05 38.42 23.34
N GLY A 70 20.44 38.86 24.46
CA GLY A 70 19.20 38.30 24.96
C GLY A 70 18.05 38.44 24.00
N GLU A 71 17.83 39.63 23.42
CA GLU A 71 16.80 39.88 22.42
C GLU A 71 17.02 39.10 21.10
N LEU A 72 18.28 39.02 20.65
CA LEU A 72 18.65 38.23 19.47
C LEU A 72 18.41 36.72 19.71
N PHE A 73 18.64 36.25 20.94
CA PHE A 73 18.39 34.84 21.30
C PHE A 73 16.89 34.53 21.34
N GLU A 74 16.07 35.43 21.90
CA GLU A 74 14.62 35.28 21.90
C GLU A 74 14.04 35.30 20.46
N LEU A 75 14.50 36.24 19.63
CA LEU A 75 14.15 36.29 18.21
C LEU A 75 14.57 35.02 17.47
N GLY A 76 15.76 34.51 17.77
CA GLY A 76 16.25 33.24 17.19
C GLY A 76 15.37 32.05 17.54
N ILE A 77 14.95 31.95 18.81
CA ILE A 77 14.02 30.90 19.26
C ILE A 77 12.67 31.04 18.60
N GLN A 78 12.09 32.25 18.50
CA GLN A 78 10.81 32.49 17.84
C GLN A 78 10.87 32.13 16.36
N LEU A 79 11.94 32.51 15.67
CA LEU A 79 12.17 32.17 14.26
C LEU A 79 12.27 30.63 14.08
N PHE A 80 12.94 29.96 14.98
CA PHE A 80 13.08 28.49 14.96
C PHE A 80 11.73 27.80 15.11
N TYR A 81 10.90 28.23 16.07
CA TYR A 81 9.55 27.70 16.22
C TYR A 81 8.68 27.99 15.00
N LEU A 82 8.80 29.19 14.41
CA LEU A 82 8.08 29.54 13.18
C LEU A 82 8.48 28.63 12.01
N LEU A 83 9.77 28.36 11.84
CA LEU A 83 10.27 27.45 10.80
C LEU A 83 9.80 26.02 11.00
N ILE A 84 9.78 25.52 12.24
CA ILE A 84 9.23 24.20 12.56
C ILE A 84 7.74 24.16 12.21
N LEU A 85 6.98 25.17 12.62
CA LEU A 85 5.54 25.24 12.34
C LEU A 85 5.26 25.28 10.83
N LEU A 86 6.03 26.09 10.11
CA LEU A 86 5.93 26.20 8.65
C LEU A 86 6.30 24.87 7.96
N GLY A 87 7.32 24.17 8.45
CA GLY A 87 7.70 22.85 7.97
C GLY A 87 6.62 21.81 8.20
N LEU A 88 6.03 21.78 9.39
CA LEU A 88 4.91 20.86 9.70
C LEU A 88 3.68 21.17 8.84
N LEU A 89 3.36 22.45 8.63
CA LEU A 89 2.27 22.88 7.77
C LEU A 89 2.52 22.46 6.31
N GLY A 90 3.74 22.65 5.81
CA GLY A 90 4.15 22.23 4.46
C GLY A 90 4.04 20.71 4.26
N ILE A 91 4.51 19.92 5.21
CA ILE A 91 4.40 18.47 5.20
C ILE A 91 2.92 18.05 5.21
N GLY A 92 2.12 18.63 6.12
CA GLY A 92 0.69 18.34 6.20
C GLY A 92 -0.04 18.66 4.90
N THR A 93 0.22 19.83 4.33
CA THR A 93 -0.36 20.27 3.04
C THR A 93 0.04 19.33 1.90
N PHE A 94 1.31 18.92 1.83
CA PHE A 94 1.79 17.97 0.84
C PHE A 94 1.04 16.63 0.91
N PHE A 95 0.86 16.07 2.11
CA PHE A 95 0.11 14.82 2.29
C PHE A 95 -1.36 14.95 1.87
N VAL A 96 -2.01 16.08 2.20
CA VAL A 96 -3.40 16.33 1.80
C VAL A 96 -3.52 16.44 0.28
N ILE A 97 -2.68 17.23 -0.37
CA ILE A 97 -2.68 17.39 -1.83
C ILE A 97 -2.45 16.03 -2.50
N ARG A 98 -1.44 15.28 -2.06
CA ARG A 98 -1.16 13.93 -2.58
C ARG A 98 -2.36 13.00 -2.44
N GLN A 99 -3.03 13.02 -1.29
CA GLN A 99 -4.21 12.20 -1.04
C GLN A 99 -5.38 12.58 -1.96
N VAL A 100 -5.59 13.87 -2.18
CA VAL A 100 -6.63 14.37 -3.09
C VAL A 100 -6.34 13.99 -4.53
N LEU A 101 -5.09 14.13 -4.99
CA LEU A 101 -4.68 13.76 -6.35
C LEU A 101 -4.89 12.26 -6.62
N VAL A 102 -4.45 11.40 -5.71
CA VAL A 102 -4.66 9.94 -5.82
C VAL A 102 -6.14 9.57 -5.86
N ARG A 103 -6.97 10.24 -5.04
CA ARG A 103 -8.43 10.02 -5.08
C ARG A 103 -9.02 10.44 -6.41
N ARG A 104 -8.63 11.61 -6.92
CA ARG A 104 -9.12 12.14 -8.20
C ARG A 104 -8.77 11.20 -9.37
N GLU A 105 -7.56 10.68 -9.39
CA GLU A 105 -7.11 9.74 -10.42
C GLU A 105 -7.92 8.44 -10.39
N LEU A 106 -8.13 7.87 -9.20
CA LEU A 106 -9.00 6.71 -9.02
C LEU A 106 -10.46 6.97 -9.43
N ASP A 107 -10.98 8.20 -9.19
CA ASP A 107 -12.33 8.56 -9.57
C ASP A 107 -12.49 8.70 -11.09
N LEU A 108 -11.48 9.23 -11.78
CA LEU A 108 -11.47 9.33 -13.23
C LEU A 108 -11.40 7.94 -13.88
N SER A 109 -10.48 7.09 -13.43
CA SER A 109 -10.36 5.70 -13.91
C SER A 109 -11.64 4.90 -13.67
N ALA A 110 -12.29 5.10 -12.51
CA ALA A 110 -13.56 4.45 -12.23
C ALA A 110 -14.68 4.87 -13.19
N LYS A 111 -14.76 6.16 -13.53
CA LYS A 111 -15.79 6.66 -14.48
C LYS A 111 -15.57 6.11 -15.88
N GLU A 112 -14.35 6.13 -16.37
CA GLU A 112 -13.99 5.61 -17.68
C GLU A 112 -14.37 4.13 -17.81
N LEU A 113 -13.97 3.30 -16.84
CA LEU A 113 -14.31 1.87 -16.80
C LEU A 113 -15.82 1.63 -16.62
N GLN A 114 -16.52 2.49 -15.86
CA GLN A 114 -17.97 2.37 -15.71
C GLN A 114 -18.72 2.65 -17.04
N GLU A 115 -18.27 3.60 -17.82
CA GLU A 115 -18.85 3.86 -19.15
C GLU A 115 -18.61 2.69 -20.10
N GLN A 116 -17.41 2.09 -20.08
CA GLN A 116 -17.10 0.89 -20.85
C GLN A 116 -18.00 -0.28 -20.46
N VAL A 117 -18.20 -0.51 -19.16
CA VAL A 117 -19.12 -1.56 -18.68
C VAL A 117 -20.57 -1.25 -19.03
N ARG A 118 -20.96 0.03 -19.09
CA ARG A 118 -22.33 0.47 -19.43
C ARG A 118 -22.66 0.30 -20.90
N SER A 119 -21.67 0.36 -21.79
CA SER A 119 -21.87 0.11 -23.23
C SER A 119 -22.30 -1.34 -23.55
N GLY A 120 -22.12 -2.27 -22.61
CA GLY A 120 -22.57 -3.65 -22.71
C GLY A 120 -21.53 -4.62 -23.27
N ASP A 121 -20.50 -4.13 -23.94
CA ASP A 121 -19.46 -4.94 -24.60
C ASP A 121 -18.21 -5.18 -23.74
N ALA A 122 -18.32 -4.92 -22.42
CA ALA A 122 -17.19 -5.04 -21.52
C ALA A 122 -16.66 -6.47 -21.42
N THR A 123 -15.35 -6.59 -21.52
CA THR A 123 -14.57 -7.83 -21.39
C THR A 123 -14.40 -8.24 -19.93
N ALA A 124 -13.99 -9.47 -19.68
CA ALA A 124 -13.68 -9.96 -18.34
C ALA A 124 -12.59 -9.11 -17.65
N THR A 125 -11.59 -8.65 -18.40
CA THR A 125 -10.52 -7.77 -17.92
C THR A 125 -11.03 -6.41 -17.47
N GLU A 126 -11.90 -5.77 -18.21
CA GLU A 126 -12.49 -4.48 -17.84
C GLU A 126 -13.34 -4.58 -16.58
N TYR A 127 -14.12 -5.67 -16.43
CA TYR A 127 -14.82 -5.97 -15.18
C TYR A 127 -13.84 -6.18 -14.00
N PHE A 128 -12.74 -6.87 -14.23
CA PHE A 128 -11.70 -7.06 -13.21
C PHE A 128 -11.05 -5.73 -12.81
N GLU A 129 -10.66 -4.90 -13.77
CA GLU A 129 -10.06 -3.58 -13.52
C GLU A 129 -11.02 -2.68 -12.75
N LEU A 130 -12.29 -2.63 -13.16
CA LEU A 130 -13.32 -1.86 -12.45
C LEU A 130 -13.51 -2.38 -11.01
N GLY A 131 -13.56 -3.70 -10.84
CA GLY A 131 -13.64 -4.34 -9.53
C GLY A 131 -12.43 -3.99 -8.64
N ALA A 132 -11.22 -4.00 -9.21
CA ALA A 132 -9.99 -3.62 -8.52
C ALA A 132 -9.97 -2.12 -8.13
N VAL A 133 -10.46 -1.23 -8.99
CA VAL A 133 -10.62 0.20 -8.68
C VAL A 133 -11.64 0.40 -7.55
N MET A 134 -12.79 -0.30 -7.60
CA MET A 134 -13.79 -0.24 -6.53
C MET A 134 -13.23 -0.74 -5.19
N LEU A 135 -12.41 -1.80 -5.21
CA LEU A 135 -11.73 -2.32 -4.03
C LEU A 135 -10.76 -1.28 -3.42
N ARG A 136 -9.96 -0.60 -4.25
CA ARG A 136 -9.07 0.48 -3.81
C ARG A 136 -9.83 1.68 -3.23
N ARG A 137 -10.99 1.99 -3.81
CA ARG A 137 -11.90 3.02 -3.32
C ARG A 137 -12.67 2.60 -2.05
N LYS A 138 -12.51 1.36 -1.59
CA LYS A 138 -13.20 0.75 -0.45
C LYS A 138 -14.71 0.58 -0.65
N PHE A 139 -15.17 0.59 -1.90
CA PHE A 139 -16.55 0.23 -2.25
C PHE A 139 -16.66 -1.29 -2.45
N TYR A 140 -16.56 -2.04 -1.34
CA TYR A 140 -16.46 -3.49 -1.35
C TYR A 140 -17.64 -4.19 -2.02
N PRO A 141 -18.93 -3.81 -1.78
CA PRO A 141 -20.05 -4.45 -2.45
C PRO A 141 -20.02 -4.30 -3.97
N ALA A 142 -19.62 -3.12 -4.46
CA ALA A 142 -19.46 -2.90 -5.90
C ALA A 142 -18.28 -3.70 -6.45
N ALA A 143 -17.15 -3.77 -5.72
CA ALA A 143 -16.02 -4.60 -6.10
C ALA A 143 -16.41 -6.07 -6.23
N VAL A 144 -17.15 -6.63 -5.27
CA VAL A 144 -17.66 -8.01 -5.30
C VAL A 144 -18.49 -8.23 -6.56
N LYS A 145 -19.44 -7.32 -6.86
CA LYS A 145 -20.31 -7.44 -8.04
C LYS A 145 -19.49 -7.51 -9.33
N TYR A 146 -18.58 -6.57 -9.55
CA TYR A 146 -17.79 -6.52 -10.78
C TYR A 146 -16.79 -7.67 -10.89
N LEU A 147 -16.16 -8.08 -9.78
CA LEU A 147 -15.26 -9.24 -9.78
C LEU A 147 -15.98 -10.56 -10.06
N GLN A 148 -17.24 -10.71 -9.62
CA GLN A 148 -18.06 -11.86 -9.99
C GLN A 148 -18.38 -11.86 -11.48
N GLN A 149 -18.75 -10.71 -12.05
CA GLN A 149 -18.97 -10.57 -13.49
C GLN A 149 -17.70 -10.85 -14.30
N ALA A 150 -16.53 -10.44 -13.79
CA ALA A 150 -15.26 -10.81 -14.40
C ALA A 150 -15.05 -12.32 -14.45
N ILE A 151 -15.36 -13.04 -13.36
CA ILE A 151 -15.23 -14.51 -13.30
C ILE A 151 -16.21 -15.18 -14.27
N GLU A 152 -17.45 -14.70 -14.37
CA GLU A 152 -18.48 -15.26 -15.25
C GLU A 152 -18.12 -15.12 -16.75
N LYS A 153 -17.44 -14.03 -17.11
CA LYS A 153 -17.00 -13.75 -18.48
C LYS A 153 -15.56 -14.19 -18.77
N TRP A 154 -14.91 -14.86 -17.82
CA TRP A 154 -13.49 -15.20 -17.96
C TRP A 154 -13.25 -16.24 -19.04
N ASP A 155 -12.48 -15.88 -20.04
CA ASP A 155 -12.12 -16.69 -21.21
C ASP A 155 -10.60 -16.87 -21.40
N ARG A 156 -9.80 -16.42 -20.38
CA ARG A 156 -8.35 -16.38 -20.41
C ARG A 156 -7.70 -17.42 -19.49
N ASP A 157 -6.39 -17.34 -19.38
CA ASP A 157 -5.58 -18.24 -18.57
C ASP A 157 -6.00 -18.28 -17.08
N ASP A 158 -5.93 -19.48 -16.50
CA ASP A 158 -6.25 -19.74 -15.10
C ASP A 158 -5.36 -18.94 -14.12
N GLN A 159 -4.13 -18.59 -14.51
CA GLN A 159 -3.22 -17.81 -13.68
C GLN A 159 -3.73 -16.39 -13.44
N ASP A 160 -4.26 -15.73 -14.47
CA ASP A 160 -4.84 -14.40 -14.32
C ASP A 160 -6.17 -14.48 -13.55
N LEU A 161 -6.95 -15.54 -13.74
CA LEU A 161 -8.15 -15.79 -12.95
C LEU A 161 -7.86 -15.93 -11.46
N ALA A 162 -6.69 -16.45 -11.09
CA ALA A 162 -6.26 -16.50 -9.69
C ALA A 162 -6.18 -15.09 -9.05
N GLN A 163 -5.78 -14.07 -9.82
CA GLN A 163 -5.75 -12.68 -9.34
C GLN A 163 -7.16 -12.14 -9.08
N VAL A 164 -8.13 -12.49 -9.94
CA VAL A 164 -9.54 -12.11 -9.75
C VAL A 164 -10.10 -12.74 -8.47
N TYR A 165 -9.87 -14.04 -8.27
CA TYR A 165 -10.29 -14.72 -7.04
C TYR A 165 -9.62 -14.13 -5.78
N ASN A 166 -8.35 -13.78 -5.85
CA ASN A 166 -7.67 -13.10 -4.74
C ASN A 166 -8.29 -11.74 -4.44
N ALA A 167 -8.59 -10.91 -5.45
CA ALA A 167 -9.24 -9.61 -5.27
C ALA A 167 -10.66 -9.76 -4.69
N LEU A 168 -11.41 -10.76 -5.15
CA LEU A 168 -12.74 -11.09 -4.63
C LEU A 168 -12.67 -11.55 -3.17
N GLY A 169 -11.69 -12.38 -2.82
CA GLY A 169 -11.43 -12.81 -1.45
C GLY A 169 -11.14 -11.63 -0.52
N VAL A 170 -10.26 -10.71 -0.96
CA VAL A 170 -9.98 -9.47 -0.21
C VAL A 170 -11.25 -8.65 -0.02
N SER A 171 -12.08 -8.51 -1.05
CA SER A 171 -13.34 -7.76 -0.97
C SER A 171 -14.28 -8.35 0.08
N TYR A 172 -14.45 -9.68 0.10
CA TYR A 172 -15.28 -10.35 1.12
C TYR A 172 -14.71 -10.22 2.53
N VAL A 173 -13.39 -10.34 2.71
CA VAL A 173 -12.77 -10.16 4.03
C VAL A 173 -12.96 -8.72 4.53
N ARG A 174 -12.93 -7.73 3.65
CA ARG A 174 -13.20 -6.32 4.00
C ARG A 174 -14.68 -6.06 4.33
N GLU A 175 -15.60 -6.85 3.80
CA GLU A 175 -17.01 -6.88 4.20
C GLU A 175 -17.28 -7.72 5.45
N ASN A 176 -16.27 -8.22 6.13
CA ASN A 176 -16.38 -9.10 7.29
C ASN A 176 -17.00 -10.48 6.99
N LYS A 177 -17.00 -10.92 5.73
CA LYS A 177 -17.48 -12.21 5.26
C LYS A 177 -16.31 -13.19 5.12
N LEU A 178 -15.70 -13.56 6.27
CA LEU A 178 -14.44 -14.30 6.31
C LEU A 178 -14.47 -15.63 5.55
N ASP A 179 -15.53 -16.45 5.76
CA ASP A 179 -15.62 -17.77 5.12
C ASP A 179 -15.71 -17.67 3.60
N LYS A 180 -16.45 -16.67 3.08
CA LYS A 180 -16.50 -16.41 1.65
C LYS A 180 -15.15 -15.96 1.10
N GLY A 181 -14.44 -15.12 1.86
CA GLY A 181 -13.10 -14.66 1.51
C GLY A 181 -12.09 -15.81 1.44
N ILE A 182 -12.08 -16.67 2.47
CA ILE A 182 -11.22 -17.86 2.52
C ILE A 182 -11.46 -18.76 1.30
N ALA A 183 -12.73 -19.06 1.01
CA ALA A 183 -13.07 -19.91 -0.14
C ALA A 183 -12.57 -19.34 -1.49
N GLN A 184 -12.52 -18.01 -1.64
CA GLN A 184 -11.95 -17.41 -2.85
C GLN A 184 -10.41 -17.48 -2.87
N PHE A 185 -9.76 -17.25 -1.74
CA PHE A 185 -8.30 -17.39 -1.66
C PHE A 185 -7.85 -18.83 -1.91
N GLU A 186 -8.59 -19.82 -1.41
CA GLU A 186 -8.33 -21.25 -1.69
C GLU A 186 -8.42 -21.56 -3.18
N LYS A 187 -9.41 -20.97 -3.89
CA LYS A 187 -9.49 -21.08 -5.35
C LYS A 187 -8.28 -20.44 -6.03
N ALA A 188 -7.88 -19.24 -5.58
CA ALA A 188 -6.73 -18.53 -6.14
C ALA A 188 -5.43 -19.34 -6.02
N VAL A 189 -5.14 -19.89 -4.85
CA VAL A 189 -3.92 -20.70 -4.64
C VAL A 189 -3.99 -22.06 -5.33
N LYS A 190 -5.18 -22.60 -5.57
CA LYS A 190 -5.36 -23.83 -6.35
C LYS A 190 -5.07 -23.59 -7.83
N LEU A 191 -5.50 -22.47 -8.40
CA LEU A 191 -5.23 -22.11 -9.80
C LEU A 191 -3.75 -21.74 -10.00
N GLN A 192 -3.16 -21.01 -9.04
CA GLN A 192 -1.77 -20.58 -9.09
C GLN A 192 -1.07 -20.89 -7.76
N PRO A 193 -0.49 -22.11 -7.58
CA PRO A 193 0.17 -22.49 -6.32
C PRO A 193 1.31 -21.57 -5.89
N GLY A 194 2.04 -20.96 -6.84
CA GLY A 194 3.12 -20.01 -6.57
C GLY A 194 2.64 -18.56 -6.25
N TYR A 195 1.34 -18.34 -6.10
CA TYR A 195 0.82 -17.00 -5.84
C TYR A 195 0.98 -16.60 -4.36
N VAL A 196 2.18 -16.16 -4.00
CA VAL A 196 2.60 -15.76 -2.64
C VAL A 196 1.62 -14.79 -1.98
N THR A 197 1.09 -13.82 -2.72
CA THR A 197 0.13 -12.84 -2.18
C THR A 197 -1.18 -13.48 -1.76
N ALA A 198 -1.70 -14.44 -2.54
CA ALA A 198 -2.93 -15.14 -2.19
C ALA A 198 -2.75 -16.03 -0.95
N TRP A 199 -1.60 -16.72 -0.83
CA TRP A 199 -1.24 -17.48 0.36
C TRP A 199 -1.12 -16.60 1.62
N ASN A 200 -0.48 -15.43 1.52
CA ASN A 200 -0.42 -14.47 2.62
C ASN A 200 -1.83 -14.01 3.05
N ASN A 201 -2.69 -13.66 2.08
CA ASN A 201 -4.07 -13.24 2.35
C ASN A 201 -4.89 -14.37 2.97
N LEU A 202 -4.69 -15.62 2.53
CA LEU A 202 -5.32 -16.82 3.08
C LEU A 202 -4.89 -17.03 4.53
N GLY A 203 -3.59 -16.95 4.83
CA GLY A 203 -3.05 -17.02 6.18
C GLY A 203 -3.65 -15.95 7.10
N ASP A 204 -3.69 -14.71 6.65
CA ASP A 204 -4.30 -13.60 7.39
C ASP A 204 -5.82 -13.82 7.66
N ALA A 205 -6.54 -14.40 6.70
CA ALA A 205 -7.96 -14.68 6.84
C ALA A 205 -8.22 -15.82 7.84
N TYR A 206 -7.42 -16.89 7.81
CA TYR A 206 -7.48 -17.97 8.81
C TYR A 206 -7.08 -17.47 10.20
N GLU A 207 -6.09 -16.59 10.32
CA GLU A 207 -5.73 -15.97 11.61
C GLU A 207 -6.89 -15.17 12.20
N LYS A 208 -7.58 -14.37 11.38
CA LYS A 208 -8.80 -13.64 11.78
C LYS A 208 -9.94 -14.58 12.19
N LYS A 209 -10.05 -15.71 11.53
CA LYS A 209 -11.02 -16.78 11.89
C LYS A 209 -10.62 -17.55 13.15
N LYS A 210 -9.41 -17.32 13.69
CA LYS A 210 -8.79 -18.05 14.81
C LYS A 210 -8.45 -19.51 14.48
N ASP A 211 -8.43 -19.88 13.21
CA ASP A 211 -7.91 -21.18 12.76
C ASP A 211 -6.37 -21.10 12.59
N LEU A 212 -5.69 -21.24 13.73
CA LEU A 212 -4.24 -21.08 13.79
C LEU A 212 -3.48 -22.15 13.03
N ARG A 213 -4.07 -23.36 12.88
CA ARG A 213 -3.42 -24.48 12.16
C ARG A 213 -3.41 -24.22 10.66
N SER A 214 -4.56 -23.84 10.10
CA SER A 214 -4.67 -23.50 8.68
C SER A 214 -3.87 -22.24 8.34
N ALA A 215 -3.84 -21.24 9.24
CA ALA A 215 -3.01 -20.05 9.08
C ALA A 215 -1.51 -20.41 9.04
N LEU A 216 -1.04 -21.23 9.96
CA LEU A 216 0.35 -21.70 9.99
C LEU A 216 0.72 -22.37 8.67
N LYS A 217 -0.10 -23.33 8.19
CA LYS A 217 0.11 -24.03 6.93
C LYS A 217 0.19 -23.03 5.76
N ALA A 218 -0.71 -22.06 5.69
CA ALA A 218 -0.70 -21.06 4.61
C ALA A 218 0.59 -20.23 4.60
N PHE A 219 1.11 -19.81 5.76
CA PHE A 219 2.38 -19.09 5.81
C PHE A 219 3.60 -19.99 5.57
N GLU A 220 3.53 -21.28 5.87
CA GLU A 220 4.55 -22.25 5.48
C GLU A 220 4.61 -22.40 3.96
N GLU A 221 3.45 -22.46 3.27
CA GLU A 221 3.38 -22.47 1.80
C GLU A 221 3.99 -21.19 1.18
N VAL A 222 3.75 -20.01 1.78
CA VAL A 222 4.44 -18.77 1.33
C VAL A 222 5.95 -18.96 1.33
N LEU A 223 6.50 -19.56 2.39
CA LEU A 223 7.95 -19.69 2.58
C LEU A 223 8.58 -20.77 1.70
N LEU A 224 7.78 -21.66 1.10
CA LEU A 224 8.27 -22.59 0.06
C LEU A 224 8.59 -21.83 -1.24
N PHE A 225 7.78 -20.83 -1.61
CA PHE A 225 7.97 -20.04 -2.84
C PHE A 225 8.82 -18.80 -2.62
N ASP A 226 8.75 -18.17 -1.44
CA ASP A 226 9.53 -16.99 -1.06
C ASP A 226 10.11 -17.17 0.36
N PRO A 227 11.28 -17.86 0.48
CA PRO A 227 11.90 -18.13 1.79
C PRO A 227 12.25 -16.89 2.60
N ASN A 228 12.43 -15.73 1.95
CA ASN A 228 12.78 -14.47 2.58
C ASN A 228 11.58 -13.53 2.80
N ASN A 229 10.36 -14.04 2.70
CA ASN A 229 9.16 -13.26 2.89
C ASN A 229 9.11 -12.62 4.28
N LYS A 230 9.14 -11.28 4.29
CA LYS A 230 9.19 -10.48 5.52
C LYS A 230 7.88 -10.49 6.31
N VAL A 231 6.76 -10.88 5.68
CA VAL A 231 5.45 -10.97 6.31
C VAL A 231 5.20 -12.37 6.87
N ALA A 232 5.43 -13.42 6.05
CA ALA A 232 5.11 -14.79 6.43
C ALA A 232 6.04 -15.34 7.51
N ARG A 233 7.35 -15.05 7.45
CA ARG A 233 8.33 -15.59 8.39
C ARG A 233 7.98 -15.29 9.86
N PRO A 234 7.84 -14.04 10.29
CA PRO A 234 7.51 -13.73 11.69
C PRO A 234 6.13 -14.26 12.10
N ARG A 235 5.16 -14.26 11.17
CA ARG A 235 3.83 -14.82 11.42
C ARG A 235 3.86 -16.33 11.64
N ARG A 236 4.55 -17.07 10.76
CA ARG A 236 4.77 -18.51 10.90
C ARG A 236 5.41 -18.84 12.24
N ASP A 237 6.47 -18.13 12.64
CA ASP A 237 7.18 -18.40 13.88
C ASP A 237 6.28 -18.17 15.11
N ALA A 238 5.56 -17.05 15.16
CA ALA A 238 4.61 -16.77 16.23
C ALA A 238 3.45 -17.78 16.29
N LEU A 239 2.93 -18.23 15.15
CA LEU A 239 1.85 -19.22 15.09
C LEU A 239 2.34 -20.60 15.49
N ARG A 240 3.55 -20.98 15.13
CA ARG A 240 4.15 -22.29 15.48
C ARG A 240 4.21 -22.48 16.98
N ASP A 241 4.61 -21.47 17.72
CA ASP A 241 4.68 -21.54 19.18
C ASP A 241 3.27 -21.61 19.79
N ARG A 242 2.33 -20.80 19.27
CA ARG A 242 0.93 -20.84 19.71
C ARG A 242 0.28 -22.19 19.44
N VAL A 243 0.44 -22.76 18.25
CA VAL A 243 -0.13 -24.07 17.89
C VAL A 243 0.47 -25.20 18.74
N LYS A 244 1.75 -25.13 19.14
CA LYS A 244 2.36 -26.08 20.07
C LYS A 244 1.71 -26.01 21.46
N LEU A 245 1.46 -24.82 21.97
CA LEU A 245 0.80 -24.60 23.26
C LEU A 245 -0.64 -25.15 23.26
N TYR A 246 -1.38 -24.99 22.15
CA TYR A 246 -2.76 -25.49 22.02
C TYR A 246 -2.88 -27.00 21.76
N LYS A 247 -1.80 -27.70 21.42
CA LYS A 247 -1.83 -29.18 21.27
C LYS A 247 -2.13 -29.95 22.57
N GLY A 248 -2.05 -29.29 23.73
CA GLY A 248 -2.34 -29.87 25.04
C GLY A 248 -3.75 -29.59 25.59
N VAL A 249 -4.56 -28.77 24.93
CA VAL A 249 -5.91 -28.39 25.40
C VAL A 249 -6.94 -28.80 24.37
N PRO A 250 -7.86 -29.75 24.71
CA PRO A 250 -8.99 -30.07 23.82
C PRO A 250 -9.87 -28.81 23.68
N LEU A 251 -9.96 -28.30 22.45
CA LEU A 251 -10.90 -27.22 22.14
C LEU A 251 -12.30 -27.74 22.35
N LYS A 252 -12.98 -27.22 23.40
CA LYS A 252 -14.41 -27.40 23.58
C LYS A 252 -15.09 -26.86 22.31
N SER A 253 -15.71 -27.74 21.54
CA SER A 253 -16.62 -27.34 20.46
C SER A 253 -17.74 -26.53 21.11
N GLU A 254 -17.78 -25.23 20.86
CA GLU A 254 -18.99 -24.47 21.11
C GLU A 254 -20.02 -24.88 20.06
N GLU A 255 -20.79 -25.90 20.39
CA GLU A 255 -22.12 -26.10 19.86
C GLU A 255 -22.99 -24.95 20.38
N ARG A 256 -23.32 -24.03 19.50
CA ARG A 256 -24.55 -23.21 19.57
C ARG A 256 -24.96 -22.74 18.15
#